data_3b2455ef5e87e507f73e9c1c0e1ab22d
#
_entry.id   3b2455ef5e87e507f73e9c1c0e1ab22d
#
_cell.length_a   1.000
_cell.length_b   1.000
_cell.length_c   1.000
_cell.angle_alpha   90.00
_cell.angle_beta   90.00
_cell.angle_gamma   90.00
#
_symmetry.space_group_name_H-M   'P 1'
#
loop_
_entity.id
_entity.type
_entity.pdbx_description
1 polymer ?
#
loop_
_entity_poly.entity_id
_entity_poly.type
_entity_poly.pdbx_seq_one_letter_code
_entity_poly.pdbx_strand_id
1 'polypeptide(L)'
;MKRVFAWLTVCLLAGCLAGCGGEKRVVTSDTLYVPRIEGMTEAFILGMDASIVPSLEAGGVRYYDFDGREKDVFEILSENGINYIRVRVWVDPYDGSGRGYGGGNCDIGTALAIGKRATRYGMKLLVDFHYSDFWADPGKQMVPKAWVGMEIDEKADALNRYTTDCLQQLKDAKVVVGMVQLGNETNGSLCGETAWGNICQLMEAGSRAVRAIFPEALVAVHFTNPENADAMGFYAKTLDDFRLDYDVFATSYYPYWHGTLENLAAVLSQIAEAYGKQVMVAETSYAYTPEDTDFFGNTVGEGGSYAKPYPLTVQGQADAVADVVRTMAEDTTNGIGVFYWEGAWISAGGGSRAENSRKWEQYGSGWASSYAASYDPEDAGKYYGGSAVDNQAFFDSTGRALESLKVFSLLRTGTH
;
A
#
# COMPACT_ATOMS: atom_id res chain seq x y z
N MET A 1 52.21 60.99 0.41
CA MET A 1 50.92 60.88 -0.30
C MET A 1 50.40 59.47 -0.13
N LYS A 2 49.57 59.26 0.85
CA LYS A 2 48.98 57.94 1.16
C LYS A 2 47.48 58.00 0.84
N ARG A 3 46.99 57.16 -0.07
CA ARG A 3 45.59 57.05 -0.36
C ARG A 3 45.01 55.92 0.52
N VAL A 4 43.98 56.26 1.31
CA VAL A 4 43.22 55.38 2.15
C VAL A 4 41.95 54.93 1.35
N PHE A 5 41.77 53.65 1.18
CA PHE A 5 40.52 53.10 0.65
C PHE A 5 39.53 52.81 1.80
N ALA A 6 38.39 53.45 1.75
CA ALA A 6 37.30 53.21 2.68
C ALA A 6 36.40 52.10 2.11
N TRP A 7 36.11 51.06 2.90
CA TRP A 7 35.10 50.04 2.65
C TRP A 7 33.78 50.53 3.25
N LEU A 8 32.75 50.64 2.38
CA LEU A 8 31.37 50.82 2.82
C LEU A 8 30.74 49.46 3.08
N THR A 9 30.41 49.20 4.34
CA THR A 9 29.57 48.08 4.75
C THR A 9 28.11 48.52 4.68
N VAL A 10 27.35 47.94 3.77
CA VAL A 10 25.88 48.13 3.69
C VAL A 10 25.23 47.09 4.59
N CYS A 11 24.71 47.52 5.73
CA CYS A 11 23.81 46.72 6.55
C CYS A 11 22.38 46.82 5.98
N LEU A 12 21.88 45.73 5.41
CA LEU A 12 20.46 45.60 5.10
C LEU A 12 19.74 45.10 6.36
N LEU A 13 18.95 45.98 6.97
CA LEU A 13 17.97 45.63 7.98
C LEU A 13 16.77 44.99 7.26
N ALA A 14 16.57 43.66 7.42
CA ALA A 14 15.35 43.01 7.09
C ALA A 14 14.35 43.21 8.23
N GLY A 15 13.30 44.01 7.96
CA GLY A 15 12.18 44.17 8.88
C GLY A 15 11.31 42.92 8.94
N CYS A 16 11.10 42.38 10.12
CA CYS A 16 10.08 41.34 10.38
C CYS A 16 8.69 41.98 10.29
N LEU A 17 7.95 41.60 9.24
CA LEU A 17 6.50 41.73 9.22
C LEU A 17 5.92 40.33 9.55
N ALA A 18 5.41 40.19 10.76
CA ALA A 18 4.63 39.03 11.15
C ALA A 18 3.25 39.09 10.49
N GLY A 19 3.10 38.35 9.38
CA GLY A 19 1.81 38.07 8.75
C GLY A 19 1.45 36.61 8.99
N CYS A 20 0.36 36.35 9.68
CA CYS A 20 -0.25 35.01 9.74
C CYS A 20 -0.79 34.62 8.36
N GLY A 21 0.02 33.96 7.58
CA GLY A 21 -0.33 33.25 6.36
C GLY A 21 0.65 32.11 6.27
N GLY A 22 0.18 30.87 6.23
CA GLY A 22 1.05 29.70 6.13
C GLY A 22 1.99 29.85 4.94
N GLU A 23 3.29 30.04 5.22
CA GLU A 23 4.31 30.13 4.19
C GLU A 23 4.37 28.82 3.43
N LYS A 24 4.01 28.87 2.15
CA LYS A 24 4.25 27.74 1.23
C LYS A 24 5.77 27.53 1.17
N ARG A 25 6.20 26.35 1.60
CA ARG A 25 7.62 25.99 1.58
C ARG A 25 8.10 25.96 0.12
N VAL A 26 8.99 26.84 -0.25
CA VAL A 26 9.62 26.86 -1.58
C VAL A 26 10.64 25.73 -1.61
N VAL A 27 10.43 24.76 -2.52
CA VAL A 27 11.38 23.68 -2.76
C VAL A 27 12.50 24.22 -3.67
N THR A 28 13.76 24.09 -3.25
CA THR A 28 14.93 24.57 -4.00
C THR A 28 15.38 23.60 -5.07
N SER A 29 16.26 24.01 -5.98
CA SER A 29 16.76 23.21 -7.12
C SER A 29 17.47 21.90 -6.75
N ASP A 30 17.92 21.76 -5.50
CA ASP A 30 18.55 20.54 -4.98
C ASP A 30 17.55 19.58 -4.35
N THR A 31 16.26 19.89 -4.44
CA THR A 31 15.14 19.12 -3.88
C THR A 31 14.27 18.57 -4.98
N LEU A 32 13.34 17.71 -4.58
CA LEU A 32 12.42 17.01 -5.47
C LEU A 32 11.61 17.96 -6.36
N TYR A 33 11.51 17.64 -7.65
CA TYR A 33 10.62 18.31 -8.59
C TYR A 33 9.33 17.48 -8.76
N VAL A 34 8.18 18.08 -8.43
CA VAL A 34 6.85 17.48 -8.59
C VAL A 34 5.88 18.54 -9.13
N PRO A 35 5.40 18.41 -10.38
CA PRO A 35 4.37 19.30 -10.91
C PRO A 35 3.04 19.05 -10.20
N ARG A 36 2.33 20.15 -9.90
CA ARG A 36 0.99 20.09 -9.32
C ARG A 36 0.01 19.41 -10.28
N ILE A 37 -0.94 18.67 -9.71
CA ILE A 37 -2.13 18.18 -10.41
C ILE A 37 -3.27 19.18 -10.19
N GLU A 38 -3.75 19.81 -11.27
CA GLU A 38 -4.79 20.81 -11.18
C GLU A 38 -6.14 20.17 -10.82
N GLY A 39 -6.87 20.79 -9.91
CA GLY A 39 -8.20 20.32 -9.51
C GLY A 39 -8.22 19.08 -8.61
N MET A 40 -7.07 18.53 -8.21
CA MET A 40 -7.05 17.43 -7.26
C MET A 40 -7.67 17.85 -5.92
N THR A 41 -8.74 17.18 -5.53
CA THR A 41 -9.46 17.48 -4.29
C THR A 41 -8.85 16.77 -3.09
N GLU A 42 -9.16 17.24 -1.88
CA GLU A 42 -8.77 16.54 -0.63
C GLU A 42 -9.40 15.14 -0.50
N ALA A 43 -10.50 14.91 -1.22
CA ALA A 43 -11.18 13.62 -1.24
C ALA A 43 -10.45 12.56 -2.09
N PHE A 44 -9.55 12.97 -3.01
CA PHE A 44 -8.75 12.02 -3.78
C PHE A 44 -7.84 11.22 -2.84
N ILE A 45 -7.86 9.90 -2.98
CA ILE A 45 -7.15 9.01 -2.08
C ILE A 45 -5.66 8.96 -2.48
N LEU A 46 -4.82 9.38 -1.56
CA LEU A 46 -3.38 9.17 -1.58
C LEU A 46 -3.07 8.20 -0.44
N GLY A 47 -3.06 6.92 -0.75
CA GLY A 47 -2.94 5.85 0.24
C GLY A 47 -1.57 5.21 0.28
N MET A 48 -1.31 4.49 1.37
CA MET A 48 -0.11 3.68 1.53
C MET A 48 -0.43 2.39 2.29
N ASP A 49 0.04 1.25 1.78
CA ASP A 49 0.09 0.01 2.55
C ASP A 49 1.24 0.10 3.56
N ALA A 50 0.97 -0.24 4.81
CA ALA A 50 1.94 -0.18 5.91
C ALA A 50 1.75 -1.35 6.90
N SER A 51 1.34 -2.51 6.36
CA SER A 51 0.99 -3.70 7.14
C SER A 51 2.16 -4.28 7.92
N ILE A 52 3.40 -4.12 7.42
CA ILE A 52 4.61 -4.65 8.02
C ILE A 52 5.10 -3.86 9.25
N VAL A 53 4.66 -2.61 9.41
CA VAL A 53 5.22 -1.65 10.36
C VAL A 53 5.32 -2.19 11.80
N PRO A 54 4.27 -2.79 12.40
CA PRO A 54 4.36 -3.29 13.79
C PRO A 54 5.46 -4.34 13.98
N SER A 55 5.66 -5.20 12.99
CA SER A 55 6.70 -6.25 13.03
C SER A 55 8.12 -5.67 12.95
N LEU A 56 8.33 -4.64 12.12
CA LEU A 56 9.60 -3.92 12.05
C LEU A 56 9.90 -3.18 13.35
N GLU A 57 8.92 -2.46 13.89
CA GLU A 57 9.06 -1.74 15.16
C GLU A 57 9.33 -2.68 16.36
N ALA A 58 8.68 -3.84 16.38
CA ALA A 58 8.96 -4.90 17.37
C ALA A 58 10.39 -5.43 17.25
N GLY A 59 10.93 -5.49 16.03
CA GLY A 59 12.32 -5.83 15.73
C GLY A 59 13.33 -4.73 16.05
N GLY A 60 12.86 -3.56 16.51
CA GLY A 60 13.71 -2.42 16.91
C GLY A 60 13.90 -1.35 15.85
N VAL A 61 13.23 -1.43 14.71
CA VAL A 61 13.21 -0.35 13.69
C VAL A 61 12.54 0.89 14.27
N ARG A 62 13.06 2.07 13.91
CA ARG A 62 12.49 3.38 14.24
C ARG A 62 12.44 4.21 12.99
N TYR A 63 11.47 5.14 12.93
CA TYR A 63 11.28 6.04 11.80
C TYR A 63 11.61 7.47 12.21
N TYR A 64 12.17 8.22 11.27
CA TYR A 64 12.65 9.59 11.49
C TYR A 64 12.13 10.49 10.36
N ASP A 65 11.74 11.70 10.71
CA ASP A 65 11.39 12.73 9.74
C ASP A 65 12.63 13.22 8.94
N PHE A 66 12.42 14.17 8.04
CA PHE A 66 13.50 14.74 7.21
C PHE A 66 14.60 15.44 8.02
N ASP A 67 14.26 15.93 9.21
CA ASP A 67 15.22 16.56 10.13
C ASP A 67 15.95 15.54 11.03
N GLY A 68 15.61 14.24 10.90
CA GLY A 68 16.16 13.16 11.70
C GLY A 68 15.58 13.07 13.11
N ARG A 69 14.37 13.60 13.34
CA ARG A 69 13.65 13.43 14.60
C ARG A 69 12.85 12.15 14.56
N GLU A 70 12.99 11.32 15.60
CA GLU A 70 12.15 10.12 15.74
C GLU A 70 10.69 10.50 15.89
N LYS A 71 9.82 9.89 15.07
CA LYS A 71 8.37 10.08 15.09
C LYS A 71 7.64 8.76 14.80
N ASP A 72 6.37 8.73 15.17
CA ASP A 72 5.45 7.70 14.69
C ASP A 72 5.39 7.76 13.15
N VAL A 73 5.61 6.61 12.47
CA VAL A 73 5.61 6.57 11.00
C VAL A 73 4.30 7.07 10.42
N PHE A 74 3.15 6.79 11.06
CA PHE A 74 1.84 7.27 10.61
C PHE A 74 1.69 8.80 10.74
N GLU A 75 2.37 9.43 11.71
CA GLU A 75 2.47 10.89 11.80
C GLU A 75 3.24 11.43 10.59
N ILE A 76 4.42 10.86 10.30
CA ILE A 76 5.24 11.28 9.15
C ILE A 76 4.44 11.14 7.84
N LEU A 77 3.73 10.02 7.64
CA LEU A 77 2.93 9.79 6.45
C LEU A 77 1.80 10.81 6.31
N SER A 78 1.05 11.06 7.39
CA SER A 78 -0.04 12.05 7.40
C SER A 78 0.46 13.49 7.13
N GLU A 79 1.57 13.90 7.75
CA GLU A 79 2.20 15.20 7.51
C GLU A 79 2.63 15.40 6.04
N ASN A 80 2.85 14.31 5.31
CA ASN A 80 3.25 14.32 3.90
C ASN A 80 2.10 14.03 2.91
N GLY A 81 0.86 14.10 3.35
CA GLY A 81 -0.31 14.09 2.47
C GLY A 81 -0.97 12.73 2.26
N ILE A 82 -0.48 11.67 2.92
CA ILE A 82 -1.19 10.39 2.96
C ILE A 82 -2.47 10.55 3.77
N ASN A 83 -3.61 10.13 3.20
CA ASN A 83 -4.93 10.24 3.83
C ASN A 83 -5.63 8.90 4.05
N TYR A 84 -5.04 7.80 3.57
CA TYR A 84 -5.49 6.43 3.80
C TYR A 84 -4.32 5.50 4.09
N ILE A 85 -4.54 4.54 4.99
CA ILE A 85 -3.64 3.41 5.20
C ILE A 85 -4.35 2.13 4.76
N ARG A 86 -3.75 1.36 3.88
CA ARG A 86 -4.18 0.00 3.54
C ARG A 86 -3.51 -0.99 4.48
N VAL A 87 -4.26 -1.97 4.96
CA VAL A 87 -3.76 -3.02 5.84
C VAL A 87 -4.32 -4.38 5.42
N ARG A 88 -3.43 -5.36 5.21
CA ARG A 88 -3.80 -6.74 4.98
C ARG A 88 -4.40 -7.38 6.23
N VAL A 89 -5.35 -8.29 6.04
CA VAL A 89 -5.89 -9.12 7.13
C VAL A 89 -5.98 -10.56 6.67
N TRP A 90 -5.19 -11.41 7.33
CA TRP A 90 -5.18 -12.86 7.17
C TRP A 90 -6.01 -13.51 8.27
N VAL A 91 -6.55 -14.72 8.03
CA VAL A 91 -7.48 -15.36 8.96
C VAL A 91 -6.75 -15.90 10.19
N ASP A 92 -5.68 -16.68 9.99
CA ASP A 92 -4.86 -17.22 11.08
C ASP A 92 -3.40 -17.42 10.62
N PRO A 93 -2.58 -16.34 10.62
CA PRO A 93 -1.20 -16.38 10.12
C PRO A 93 -0.20 -17.02 11.09
N TYR A 94 -0.59 -18.08 11.77
CA TYR A 94 0.24 -18.74 12.77
C TYR A 94 0.24 -20.27 12.59
N ASP A 95 1.35 -20.92 12.95
CA ASP A 95 1.41 -22.37 13.03
C ASP A 95 0.73 -22.92 14.30
N GLY A 96 0.65 -24.26 14.42
CA GLY A 96 0.02 -24.90 15.58
C GLY A 96 0.70 -24.63 16.95
N SER A 97 1.85 -23.96 16.95
CA SER A 97 2.56 -23.51 18.16
C SER A 97 2.45 -21.99 18.39
N GLY A 98 1.68 -21.28 17.55
CA GLY A 98 1.49 -19.84 17.64
C GLY A 98 2.66 -19.03 17.07
N ARG A 99 3.53 -19.63 16.22
CA ARG A 99 4.62 -18.92 15.56
C ARG A 99 4.13 -18.32 14.25
N GLY A 100 4.43 -17.03 14.05
CA GLY A 100 3.91 -16.26 12.91
C GLY A 100 4.57 -16.63 11.59
N TYR A 101 3.80 -16.55 10.50
CA TYR A 101 4.26 -16.88 9.15
C TYR A 101 5.14 -15.81 8.51
N GLY A 102 5.25 -14.62 9.08
CA GLY A 102 5.98 -13.48 8.52
C GLY A 102 5.05 -12.52 7.78
N GLY A 103 5.62 -11.67 6.94
CA GLY A 103 4.85 -10.65 6.21
C GLY A 103 4.07 -9.68 7.09
N GLY A 104 4.54 -9.47 8.34
CA GLY A 104 3.84 -8.67 9.34
C GLY A 104 2.91 -9.46 10.26
N ASN A 105 2.73 -10.76 10.06
CA ASN A 105 1.75 -11.59 10.79
C ASN A 105 0.38 -10.91 10.84
N CYS A 106 -0.12 -10.52 9.69
CA CYS A 106 -1.21 -9.56 9.51
C CYS A 106 -2.57 -10.14 9.90
N ASP A 107 -2.81 -10.34 11.19
CA ASP A 107 -4.13 -10.67 11.75
C ASP A 107 -4.96 -9.41 12.08
N ILE A 108 -6.17 -9.59 12.60
CA ILE A 108 -7.03 -8.48 13.02
C ILE A 108 -6.40 -7.66 14.14
N GLY A 109 -5.59 -8.25 15.02
CA GLY A 109 -4.88 -7.55 16.08
C GLY A 109 -3.86 -6.55 15.52
N THR A 110 -3.13 -6.94 14.50
CA THR A 110 -2.21 -6.07 13.73
C THR A 110 -2.98 -4.94 13.06
N ALA A 111 -4.09 -5.25 12.37
CA ALA A 111 -4.95 -4.23 11.75
C ALA A 111 -5.53 -3.23 12.76
N LEU A 112 -5.92 -3.68 13.95
CA LEU A 112 -6.36 -2.82 15.06
C LEU A 112 -5.26 -1.88 15.53
N ALA A 113 -4.05 -2.37 15.70
CA ALA A 113 -2.90 -1.56 16.12
C ALA A 113 -2.60 -0.45 15.10
N ILE A 114 -2.55 -0.79 13.81
CA ILE A 114 -2.35 0.13 12.70
C ILE A 114 -3.51 1.12 12.61
N GLY A 115 -4.75 0.62 12.60
CA GLY A 115 -5.96 1.44 12.42
C GLY A 115 -6.14 2.50 13.50
N LYS A 116 -5.82 2.19 14.77
CA LYS A 116 -5.84 3.18 15.87
C LYS A 116 -4.82 4.30 15.63
N ARG A 117 -3.64 3.98 15.12
CA ARG A 117 -2.59 4.96 14.82
C ARG A 117 -2.99 5.81 13.60
N ALA A 118 -3.43 5.20 12.51
CA ALA A 118 -3.92 5.90 11.32
C ALA A 118 -5.05 6.89 11.69
N THR A 119 -6.05 6.42 12.45
CA THR A 119 -7.17 7.27 12.91
C THR A 119 -6.69 8.44 13.78
N ARG A 120 -5.72 8.22 14.67
CA ARG A 120 -5.12 9.29 15.52
C ARG A 120 -4.57 10.43 14.68
N TYR A 121 -3.94 10.13 13.55
CA TYR A 121 -3.34 11.11 12.64
C TYR A 121 -4.27 11.52 11.48
N GLY A 122 -5.59 11.26 11.61
CA GLY A 122 -6.62 11.74 10.68
C GLY A 122 -6.73 10.95 9.37
N MET A 123 -6.06 9.81 9.25
CA MET A 123 -6.15 8.92 8.09
C MET A 123 -7.27 7.89 8.26
N LYS A 124 -7.88 7.50 7.14
CA LYS A 124 -8.84 6.40 7.10
C LYS A 124 -8.12 5.08 6.83
N LEU A 125 -8.78 3.97 7.14
CA LEU A 125 -8.29 2.62 6.86
C LEU A 125 -8.99 2.04 5.63
N LEU A 126 -8.21 1.42 4.73
CA LEU A 126 -8.66 0.40 3.80
C LEU A 126 -8.27 -0.95 4.40
N VAL A 127 -9.24 -1.81 4.67
CA VAL A 127 -9.02 -3.16 5.19
C VAL A 127 -9.02 -4.13 4.02
N ASP A 128 -7.89 -4.77 3.76
CA ASP A 128 -7.69 -5.73 2.69
C ASP A 128 -7.77 -7.18 3.23
N PHE A 129 -8.92 -7.81 3.07
CA PHE A 129 -9.10 -9.20 3.44
C PHE A 129 -8.58 -10.14 2.36
N HIS A 130 -7.50 -10.87 2.64
CA HIS A 130 -7.00 -11.90 1.73
C HIS A 130 -7.87 -13.17 1.71
N TYR A 131 -8.66 -13.41 2.76
CA TYR A 131 -9.41 -14.66 2.97
C TYR A 131 -8.53 -15.90 2.81
N SER A 132 -7.34 -15.82 3.36
CA SER A 132 -6.28 -16.82 3.40
C SER A 132 -5.56 -16.68 4.74
N ASP A 133 -4.78 -17.67 5.15
CA ASP A 133 -3.95 -17.58 6.35
C ASP A 133 -2.59 -16.92 6.10
N PHE A 134 -2.26 -16.65 4.84
CA PHE A 134 -1.02 -16.04 4.42
C PHE A 134 -1.23 -15.25 3.11
N TRP A 135 -0.15 -14.89 2.40
CA TRP A 135 -0.24 -14.17 1.13
C TRP A 135 -1.23 -14.80 0.15
N ALA A 136 -2.06 -13.96 -0.45
CA ALA A 136 -2.90 -14.31 -1.58
C ALA A 136 -2.51 -13.42 -2.77
N ASP A 137 -2.35 -14.05 -3.94
CA ASP A 137 -2.01 -13.44 -5.22
C ASP A 137 -2.66 -14.24 -6.36
N PRO A 138 -2.54 -13.84 -7.65
CA PRO A 138 -3.19 -14.55 -8.76
C PRO A 138 -2.80 -16.01 -8.91
N GLY A 139 -1.60 -16.36 -8.48
CA GLY A 139 -1.09 -17.75 -8.49
C GLY A 139 -1.44 -18.55 -7.25
N LYS A 140 -1.93 -17.90 -6.20
CA LYS A 140 -2.09 -18.54 -4.89
C LYS A 140 -3.23 -17.90 -4.08
N GLN A 141 -4.38 -18.57 -4.07
CA GLN A 141 -5.59 -18.17 -3.32
C GLN A 141 -6.00 -19.31 -2.38
N MET A 142 -5.14 -19.61 -1.41
CA MET A 142 -5.29 -20.79 -0.55
C MET A 142 -6.44 -20.58 0.46
N VAL A 143 -7.19 -21.65 0.69
CA VAL A 143 -8.26 -21.66 1.70
C VAL A 143 -7.66 -21.60 3.11
N PRO A 144 -8.20 -20.79 4.04
CA PRO A 144 -7.78 -20.82 5.45
C PRO A 144 -7.87 -22.21 6.07
N LYS A 145 -6.93 -22.57 6.94
CA LYS A 145 -6.88 -23.87 7.63
C LYS A 145 -8.22 -24.26 8.25
N ALA A 146 -8.89 -23.29 8.86
CA ALA A 146 -10.17 -23.50 9.54
C ALA A 146 -11.35 -23.79 8.59
N TRP A 147 -11.19 -23.50 7.29
CA TRP A 147 -12.27 -23.62 6.30
C TRP A 147 -12.03 -24.76 5.29
N VAL A 148 -10.98 -25.55 5.48
CA VAL A 148 -10.67 -26.71 4.64
C VAL A 148 -11.80 -27.73 4.75
N GLY A 149 -12.30 -28.19 3.58
CA GLY A 149 -13.37 -29.19 3.49
C GLY A 149 -14.78 -28.63 3.67
N MET A 150 -14.95 -27.32 3.85
CA MET A 150 -16.28 -26.70 3.83
C MET A 150 -16.84 -26.65 2.41
N GLU A 151 -18.13 -26.96 2.27
CA GLU A 151 -18.89 -26.67 1.06
C GLU A 151 -19.07 -25.16 0.88
N ILE A 152 -19.40 -24.71 -0.33
CA ILE A 152 -19.43 -23.29 -0.67
C ILE A 152 -20.36 -22.46 0.24
N ASP A 153 -21.52 -22.97 0.61
CA ASP A 153 -22.46 -22.26 1.49
C ASP A 153 -21.87 -22.10 2.90
N GLU A 154 -21.24 -23.16 3.44
CA GLU A 154 -20.58 -23.13 4.74
C GLU A 154 -19.39 -22.16 4.75
N LYS A 155 -18.62 -22.15 3.65
CA LYS A 155 -17.47 -21.25 3.47
C LYS A 155 -17.92 -19.79 3.36
N ALA A 156 -18.99 -19.50 2.61
CA ALA A 156 -19.58 -18.17 2.52
C ALA A 156 -20.07 -17.65 3.88
N ASP A 157 -20.72 -18.53 4.66
CA ASP A 157 -21.14 -18.20 6.02
C ASP A 157 -19.95 -17.96 6.96
N ALA A 158 -18.88 -18.76 6.84
CA ALA A 158 -17.66 -18.60 7.63
C ALA A 158 -16.97 -17.27 7.29
N LEU A 159 -16.86 -16.94 6.00
CA LEU A 159 -16.31 -15.69 5.50
C LEU A 159 -17.12 -14.47 5.99
N ASN A 160 -18.44 -14.53 5.91
CA ASN A 160 -19.30 -13.45 6.41
C ASN A 160 -19.13 -13.23 7.91
N ARG A 161 -19.14 -14.30 8.72
CA ARG A 161 -18.92 -14.21 10.18
C ARG A 161 -17.55 -13.62 10.49
N TYR A 162 -16.50 -14.12 9.85
CA TYR A 162 -15.13 -13.64 10.06
C TYR A 162 -15.01 -12.15 9.71
N THR A 163 -15.53 -11.74 8.55
CA THR A 163 -15.52 -10.32 8.12
C THR A 163 -16.30 -9.46 9.11
N THR A 164 -17.49 -9.90 9.54
CA THR A 164 -18.33 -9.22 10.53
C THR A 164 -17.57 -9.03 11.84
N ASP A 165 -16.96 -10.09 12.37
CA ASP A 165 -16.25 -10.07 13.65
C ASP A 165 -15.02 -9.15 13.60
N CYS A 166 -14.25 -9.17 12.51
CA CYS A 166 -13.11 -8.27 12.31
C CYS A 166 -13.56 -6.80 12.24
N LEU A 167 -14.56 -6.50 11.42
CA LEU A 167 -15.06 -5.14 11.26
C LEU A 167 -15.73 -4.62 12.55
N GLN A 168 -16.42 -5.47 13.31
CA GLN A 168 -16.99 -5.09 14.59
C GLN A 168 -15.89 -4.70 15.59
N GLN A 169 -14.78 -5.43 15.66
CA GLN A 169 -13.64 -5.10 16.51
C GLN A 169 -13.03 -3.72 16.13
N LEU A 170 -12.88 -3.43 14.82
CA LEU A 170 -12.41 -2.13 14.35
C LEU A 170 -13.39 -1.01 14.73
N LYS A 171 -14.69 -1.24 14.60
CA LYS A 171 -15.75 -0.29 14.97
C LYS A 171 -15.74 -0.01 16.47
N ASP A 172 -15.65 -1.04 17.31
CA ASP A 172 -15.61 -0.91 18.76
C ASP A 172 -14.36 -0.16 19.24
N ALA A 173 -13.25 -0.35 18.51
CA ALA A 173 -12.01 0.38 18.73
C ALA A 173 -12.03 1.82 18.16
N LYS A 174 -13.13 2.25 17.55
CA LYS A 174 -13.33 3.57 16.91
C LYS A 174 -12.32 3.87 15.80
N VAL A 175 -11.89 2.85 15.10
CA VAL A 175 -11.06 2.99 13.89
C VAL A 175 -11.94 3.54 12.77
N VAL A 176 -11.45 4.54 12.05
CA VAL A 176 -12.15 5.12 10.90
C VAL A 176 -11.88 4.26 9.67
N VAL A 177 -12.79 3.33 9.38
CA VAL A 177 -12.74 2.49 8.17
C VAL A 177 -13.45 3.22 7.04
N GLY A 178 -12.73 3.52 5.96
CA GLY A 178 -13.27 4.20 4.79
C GLY A 178 -13.53 3.28 3.61
N MET A 179 -12.85 2.12 3.59
CA MET A 179 -12.97 1.14 2.50
C MET A 179 -12.63 -0.26 2.99
N VAL A 180 -13.26 -1.27 2.40
CA VAL A 180 -12.96 -2.69 2.64
C VAL A 180 -12.78 -3.39 1.30
N GLN A 181 -11.67 -4.09 1.13
CA GLN A 181 -11.32 -4.86 -0.05
C GLN A 181 -11.64 -6.34 0.18
N LEU A 182 -12.39 -6.94 -0.74
CA LEU A 182 -12.87 -8.32 -0.67
C LEU A 182 -11.98 -9.25 -1.50
N GLY A 183 -10.93 -9.76 -0.90
CA GLY A 183 -9.89 -10.54 -1.57
C GLY A 183 -8.78 -9.67 -2.15
N ASN A 184 -7.61 -10.26 -2.36
CA ASN A 184 -6.44 -9.64 -2.96
C ASN A 184 -6.10 -10.31 -4.29
N GLU A 185 -6.05 -9.52 -5.39
CA GLU A 185 -5.67 -9.97 -6.74
C GLU A 185 -6.40 -11.23 -7.21
N THR A 186 -7.71 -11.21 -7.13
CA THR A 186 -8.61 -12.38 -7.31
C THR A 186 -8.88 -12.75 -8.77
N ASN A 187 -7.86 -12.77 -9.59
CA ASN A 187 -7.94 -12.91 -11.07
C ASN A 187 -8.64 -14.18 -11.63
N GLY A 188 -9.25 -14.97 -10.82
CA GLY A 188 -9.96 -16.20 -11.25
C GLY A 188 -10.04 -17.21 -10.13
N SER A 189 -9.65 -16.80 -8.92
CA SER A 189 -9.79 -17.63 -7.72
C SER A 189 -9.92 -16.77 -6.47
N LEU A 190 -10.57 -17.31 -5.45
CA LEU A 190 -10.70 -16.70 -4.12
C LEU A 190 -10.93 -17.81 -3.09
N CYS A 191 -10.11 -17.83 -2.02
CA CYS A 191 -10.31 -18.77 -0.92
C CYS A 191 -10.41 -20.24 -1.38
N GLY A 192 -9.57 -20.64 -2.35
CA GLY A 192 -9.54 -21.97 -2.95
C GLY A 192 -10.64 -22.24 -3.99
N GLU A 193 -11.59 -21.34 -4.20
CA GLU A 193 -12.64 -21.47 -5.22
C GLU A 193 -12.15 -20.90 -6.56
N THR A 194 -12.52 -21.60 -7.67
CA THR A 194 -12.17 -21.18 -9.05
C THR A 194 -13.38 -21.01 -9.95
N ALA A 195 -14.56 -21.48 -9.52
CA ALA A 195 -15.81 -21.25 -10.22
C ALA A 195 -16.34 -19.84 -9.91
N TRP A 196 -16.60 -19.02 -10.94
CA TRP A 196 -17.06 -17.64 -10.76
C TRP A 196 -18.33 -17.51 -9.93
N GLY A 197 -19.25 -18.46 -10.01
CA GLY A 197 -20.44 -18.49 -9.13
C GLY A 197 -20.06 -18.54 -7.65
N ASN A 198 -19.08 -19.38 -7.31
CA ASN A 198 -18.58 -19.52 -5.94
C ASN A 198 -17.79 -18.28 -5.51
N ILE A 199 -16.94 -17.75 -6.39
CA ILE A 199 -16.17 -16.52 -6.11
C ILE A 199 -17.12 -15.35 -5.81
N CYS A 200 -18.12 -15.13 -6.65
CA CYS A 200 -19.12 -14.08 -6.44
C CYS A 200 -19.96 -14.31 -5.18
N GLN A 201 -20.28 -15.56 -4.83
CA GLN A 201 -21.00 -15.90 -3.60
C GLN A 201 -20.14 -15.52 -2.35
N LEU A 202 -18.84 -15.78 -2.38
CA LEU A 202 -17.92 -15.38 -1.30
C LEU A 202 -17.79 -13.86 -1.20
N MET A 203 -17.59 -13.17 -2.33
CA MET A 203 -17.53 -11.70 -2.35
C MET A 203 -18.83 -11.07 -1.85
N GLU A 204 -19.98 -11.59 -2.26
CA GLU A 204 -21.30 -11.13 -1.79
C GLU A 204 -21.47 -11.33 -0.28
N ALA A 205 -20.97 -12.44 0.26
CA ALA A 205 -20.99 -12.70 1.70
C ALA A 205 -20.13 -11.66 2.46
N GLY A 206 -18.96 -11.31 1.91
CA GLY A 206 -18.10 -10.24 2.44
C GLY A 206 -18.77 -8.85 2.35
N SER A 207 -19.33 -8.51 1.19
CA SER A 207 -20.04 -7.24 0.97
C SER A 207 -21.17 -7.04 1.99
N ARG A 208 -22.02 -8.07 2.19
CA ARG A 208 -23.09 -8.00 3.19
C ARG A 208 -22.57 -7.69 4.60
N ALA A 209 -21.43 -8.27 4.99
CA ALA A 209 -20.80 -7.98 6.28
C ALA A 209 -20.35 -6.53 6.37
N VAL A 210 -19.72 -5.99 5.32
CA VAL A 210 -19.31 -4.59 5.25
C VAL A 210 -20.51 -3.66 5.40
N ARG A 211 -21.57 -3.86 4.57
CA ARG A 211 -22.78 -3.04 4.60
C ARG A 211 -23.48 -3.06 5.96
N ALA A 212 -23.42 -4.19 6.68
CA ALA A 212 -24.00 -4.32 8.00
C ALA A 212 -23.24 -3.53 9.08
N ILE A 213 -21.91 -3.49 9.03
CA ILE A 213 -21.08 -2.91 10.08
C ILE A 213 -20.67 -1.48 9.77
N PHE A 214 -20.25 -1.21 8.53
CA PHE A 214 -19.82 0.10 8.03
C PHE A 214 -20.57 0.46 6.74
N PRO A 215 -21.86 0.85 6.81
CA PRO A 215 -22.69 1.09 5.63
C PRO A 215 -22.15 2.20 4.72
N GLU A 216 -21.37 3.14 5.27
CA GLU A 216 -20.76 4.26 4.53
C GLU A 216 -19.37 3.92 3.95
N ALA A 217 -18.78 2.78 4.30
CA ALA A 217 -17.49 2.38 3.76
C ALA A 217 -17.66 1.85 2.33
N LEU A 218 -16.71 2.21 1.46
CA LEU A 218 -16.67 1.67 0.11
C LEU A 218 -16.30 0.18 0.14
N VAL A 219 -16.94 -0.61 -0.71
CA VAL A 219 -16.60 -2.01 -0.95
C VAL A 219 -15.78 -2.09 -2.22
N ALA A 220 -14.55 -2.57 -2.13
CA ALA A 220 -13.65 -2.73 -3.26
C ALA A 220 -13.45 -4.21 -3.62
N VAL A 221 -13.34 -4.49 -4.92
CA VAL A 221 -12.83 -5.75 -5.46
C VAL A 221 -11.47 -5.47 -6.11
N HIS A 222 -10.55 -6.44 -6.07
CA HIS A 222 -9.18 -6.22 -6.50
C HIS A 222 -8.69 -7.31 -7.46
N PHE A 223 -8.23 -6.87 -8.63
CA PHE A 223 -7.63 -7.68 -9.67
C PHE A 223 -6.25 -7.12 -10.03
N THR A 224 -5.48 -7.85 -10.84
CA THR A 224 -4.18 -7.39 -11.35
C THR A 224 -3.99 -7.74 -12.81
N ASN A 225 -2.87 -7.29 -13.39
CA ASN A 225 -2.51 -7.42 -14.81
C ASN A 225 -3.38 -6.55 -15.73
N PRO A 226 -3.48 -5.22 -15.47
CA PRO A 226 -4.28 -4.30 -16.29
C PRO A 226 -3.80 -4.17 -17.74
N GLU A 227 -2.59 -4.65 -18.06
CA GLU A 227 -2.10 -4.76 -19.44
C GLU A 227 -2.92 -5.75 -20.28
N ASN A 228 -3.65 -6.67 -19.62
CA ASN A 228 -4.59 -7.58 -20.27
C ASN A 228 -6.02 -7.00 -20.17
N ALA A 229 -6.35 -6.08 -21.07
CA ALA A 229 -7.64 -5.40 -21.11
C ALA A 229 -8.83 -6.36 -21.24
N ASP A 230 -8.66 -7.44 -22.03
CA ASP A 230 -9.72 -8.46 -22.22
C ASP A 230 -10.03 -9.19 -20.91
N ALA A 231 -9.02 -9.54 -20.12
CA ALA A 231 -9.20 -10.18 -18.83
C ALA A 231 -9.88 -9.24 -17.83
N MET A 232 -9.44 -7.98 -17.75
CA MET A 232 -10.03 -6.97 -16.87
C MET A 232 -11.50 -6.71 -17.21
N GLY A 233 -11.82 -6.58 -18.51
CA GLY A 233 -13.20 -6.46 -19.00
C GLY A 233 -14.04 -7.69 -18.69
N PHE A 234 -13.48 -8.88 -18.81
CA PHE A 234 -14.14 -10.14 -18.44
C PHE A 234 -14.47 -10.20 -16.93
N TYR A 235 -13.54 -9.79 -16.06
CA TYR A 235 -13.78 -9.75 -14.60
C TYR A 235 -14.92 -8.79 -14.27
N ALA A 236 -14.85 -7.55 -14.74
CA ALA A 236 -15.89 -6.54 -14.49
C ALA A 236 -17.28 -7.01 -14.99
N LYS A 237 -17.33 -7.55 -16.21
CA LYS A 237 -18.57 -8.11 -16.78
C LYS A 237 -19.12 -9.26 -15.94
N THR A 238 -18.26 -10.15 -15.48
CA THR A 238 -18.66 -11.30 -14.67
C THR A 238 -19.29 -10.85 -13.35
N LEU A 239 -18.67 -9.89 -12.66
CA LEU A 239 -19.23 -9.35 -11.43
C LEU A 239 -20.60 -8.67 -11.65
N ASP A 240 -20.78 -7.97 -12.78
CA ASP A 240 -22.07 -7.38 -13.17
C ASP A 240 -23.12 -8.43 -13.50
N ASP A 241 -22.78 -9.48 -14.27
CA ASP A 241 -23.67 -10.61 -14.59
C ASP A 241 -24.19 -11.28 -13.31
N PHE A 242 -23.36 -11.39 -12.26
CA PHE A 242 -23.75 -11.91 -10.94
C PHE A 242 -24.39 -10.85 -10.02
N ARG A 243 -24.43 -9.58 -10.45
CA ARG A 243 -24.99 -8.45 -9.70
C ARG A 243 -24.34 -8.26 -8.33
N LEU A 244 -23.02 -8.43 -8.26
CA LEU A 244 -22.26 -8.24 -7.03
C LEU A 244 -22.41 -6.79 -6.52
N ASP A 245 -22.71 -6.65 -5.22
CA ASP A 245 -22.74 -5.34 -4.55
C ASP A 245 -21.31 -4.90 -4.20
N TYR A 246 -20.73 -4.01 -5.03
CA TYR A 246 -19.46 -3.35 -4.77
C TYR A 246 -19.44 -1.94 -5.38
N ASP A 247 -18.57 -1.08 -4.86
CA ASP A 247 -18.44 0.32 -5.27
C ASP A 247 -17.22 0.56 -6.17
N VAL A 248 -16.09 -0.09 -5.86
CA VAL A 248 -14.79 0.22 -6.44
C VAL A 248 -14.19 -1.02 -7.13
N PHE A 249 -13.86 -0.86 -8.41
CA PHE A 249 -13.02 -1.82 -9.13
C PHE A 249 -11.56 -1.37 -9.04
N ALA A 250 -10.73 -2.15 -8.35
CA ALA A 250 -9.35 -1.83 -8.07
C ALA A 250 -8.38 -2.73 -8.84
N THR A 251 -7.19 -2.20 -9.18
CA THR A 251 -6.12 -2.97 -9.79
C THR A 251 -4.77 -2.67 -9.19
N SER A 252 -3.85 -3.64 -9.21
CA SER A 252 -2.42 -3.39 -9.06
C SER A 252 -1.87 -2.83 -10.35
N TYR A 253 -0.97 -1.83 -10.26
CA TYR A 253 -0.21 -1.32 -11.38
C TYR A 253 1.24 -1.09 -10.98
N TYR A 254 2.12 -1.90 -11.53
CA TYR A 254 3.57 -1.75 -11.34
C TYR A 254 4.22 -1.39 -12.68
N PRO A 255 4.88 -0.23 -12.80
CA PRO A 255 5.46 0.25 -14.05
C PRO A 255 6.44 -0.72 -14.72
N TYR A 256 6.93 -1.67 -13.97
CA TYR A 256 7.91 -2.65 -14.42
C TYR A 256 7.35 -3.68 -15.40
N TRP A 257 6.06 -4.08 -15.26
CA TRP A 257 5.47 -5.18 -16.02
C TRP A 257 4.00 -5.02 -16.40
N HIS A 258 3.27 -4.02 -15.89
CA HIS A 258 1.84 -3.86 -16.16
C HIS A 258 1.52 -2.90 -17.33
N GLY A 259 2.43 -2.74 -18.29
CA GLY A 259 2.19 -1.94 -19.49
C GLY A 259 2.27 -0.44 -19.25
N THR A 260 1.58 0.33 -20.10
CA THR A 260 1.63 1.79 -20.09
C THR A 260 0.51 2.41 -19.26
N LEU A 261 0.71 3.67 -18.83
CA LEU A 261 -0.29 4.45 -18.11
C LEU A 261 -1.52 4.77 -18.98
N GLU A 262 -1.32 4.96 -20.28
CA GLU A 262 -2.41 5.17 -21.24
C GLU A 262 -3.32 3.93 -21.31
N ASN A 263 -2.75 2.73 -21.31
CA ASN A 263 -3.52 1.49 -21.26
C ASN A 263 -4.26 1.35 -19.93
N LEU A 264 -3.60 1.65 -18.80
CA LEU A 264 -4.23 1.65 -17.48
C LEU A 264 -5.46 2.56 -17.44
N ALA A 265 -5.32 3.83 -17.89
CA ALA A 265 -6.41 4.80 -17.94
C ALA A 265 -7.56 4.30 -18.84
N ALA A 266 -7.23 3.78 -20.03
CA ALA A 266 -8.24 3.31 -20.98
C ALA A 266 -9.04 2.13 -20.43
N VAL A 267 -8.37 1.13 -19.85
CA VAL A 267 -9.03 -0.07 -19.28
C VAL A 267 -9.92 0.30 -18.10
N LEU A 268 -9.43 1.10 -17.17
CA LEU A 268 -10.20 1.50 -15.99
C LEU A 268 -11.36 2.42 -16.36
N SER A 269 -11.17 3.38 -17.31
CA SER A 269 -12.25 4.23 -17.79
C SER A 269 -13.36 3.42 -18.48
N GLN A 270 -12.99 2.43 -19.31
CA GLN A 270 -13.97 1.55 -19.93
C GLN A 270 -14.82 0.80 -18.89
N ILE A 271 -14.20 0.30 -17.82
CA ILE A 271 -14.91 -0.41 -16.74
C ILE A 271 -15.82 0.59 -15.98
N ALA A 272 -15.30 1.78 -15.64
CA ALA A 272 -16.07 2.81 -14.93
C ALA A 272 -17.32 3.23 -15.71
N GLU A 273 -17.18 3.45 -17.03
CA GLU A 273 -18.27 3.86 -17.91
C GLU A 273 -19.29 2.76 -18.15
N ALA A 274 -18.83 1.52 -18.37
CA ALA A 274 -19.72 0.41 -18.68
C ALA A 274 -20.57 -0.03 -17.47
N TYR A 275 -20.03 0.05 -16.26
CA TYR A 275 -20.66 -0.52 -15.05
C TYR A 275 -20.97 0.54 -13.97
N GLY A 276 -20.68 1.83 -14.22
CA GLY A 276 -20.96 2.92 -13.27
C GLY A 276 -20.16 2.82 -11.97
N LYS A 277 -18.97 2.20 -12.02
CA LYS A 277 -18.14 1.98 -10.83
C LYS A 277 -17.10 3.08 -10.65
N GLN A 278 -16.66 3.26 -9.40
CA GLN A 278 -15.40 3.95 -9.12
C GLN A 278 -14.25 3.01 -9.43
N VAL A 279 -13.08 3.57 -9.79
CA VAL A 279 -11.88 2.80 -10.08
C VAL A 279 -10.67 3.37 -9.34
N MET A 280 -9.72 2.50 -8.98
CA MET A 280 -8.50 2.93 -8.31
C MET A 280 -7.32 2.00 -8.59
N VAL A 281 -6.12 2.51 -8.34
CA VAL A 281 -4.91 1.68 -8.22
C VAL A 281 -4.76 1.30 -6.74
N ALA A 282 -4.93 0.01 -6.43
CA ALA A 282 -4.80 -0.52 -5.08
C ALA A 282 -3.34 -0.78 -4.68
N GLU A 283 -2.46 -0.97 -5.67
CA GLU A 283 -1.04 -1.19 -5.45
C GLU A 283 -0.20 -0.60 -6.57
N THR A 284 0.82 0.15 -6.19
CA THR A 284 1.94 0.55 -7.06
C THR A 284 3.19 0.71 -6.20
N SER A 285 4.36 0.57 -6.78
CA SER A 285 5.63 0.92 -6.12
C SER A 285 6.72 1.18 -7.15
N TYR A 286 7.79 1.88 -6.72
CA TYR A 286 8.97 2.11 -7.53
C TYR A 286 10.23 2.20 -6.68
N ALA A 287 11.35 1.63 -7.14
CA ALA A 287 12.59 1.63 -6.38
C ALA A 287 13.29 2.99 -6.45
N TYR A 288 13.75 3.47 -5.29
CA TYR A 288 14.56 4.69 -5.17
C TYR A 288 16.06 4.42 -5.31
N THR A 289 16.46 3.17 -5.28
CA THR A 289 17.87 2.71 -5.38
C THR A 289 17.90 1.27 -5.92
N PRO A 290 18.96 0.85 -6.62
CA PRO A 290 19.15 -0.56 -6.96
C PRO A 290 19.71 -1.41 -5.81
N GLU A 291 20.10 -0.81 -4.68
CA GLU A 291 20.79 -1.48 -3.57
C GLU A 291 19.84 -2.36 -2.75
N ASP A 292 20.34 -3.49 -2.29
CA ASP A 292 19.72 -4.38 -1.31
C ASP A 292 20.33 -4.08 0.07
N THR A 293 19.50 -3.72 1.04
CA THR A 293 19.96 -3.31 2.37
C THR A 293 19.67 -4.34 3.47
N ASP A 294 18.86 -5.38 3.17
CA ASP A 294 18.52 -6.41 4.14
C ASP A 294 19.22 -7.75 3.90
N PHE A 295 19.99 -7.90 2.81
CA PHE A 295 20.72 -9.10 2.38
C PHE A 295 19.82 -10.25 1.90
N PHE A 296 18.59 -9.96 1.45
CA PHE A 296 17.70 -10.99 0.92
C PHE A 296 17.62 -11.02 -0.61
N GLY A 297 17.84 -9.89 -1.24
CA GLY A 297 17.78 -9.69 -2.70
C GLY A 297 16.42 -9.14 -3.14
N ASN A 298 16.49 -8.00 -3.83
CA ASN A 298 15.32 -7.27 -4.28
C ASN A 298 14.73 -7.82 -5.58
N THR A 299 13.41 -7.75 -5.72
CA THR A 299 12.70 -8.07 -6.97
C THR A 299 13.13 -7.13 -8.09
N VAL A 300 13.39 -5.85 -7.76
CA VAL A 300 13.81 -4.82 -8.69
C VAL A 300 15.19 -4.29 -8.32
N GLY A 301 16.12 -4.30 -9.28
CA GLY A 301 17.48 -3.80 -9.14
C GLY A 301 18.06 -3.36 -10.49
N GLU A 302 19.38 -3.22 -10.63
CA GLU A 302 20.02 -2.87 -11.89
C GLU A 302 19.84 -3.93 -12.98
N GLY A 303 19.91 -5.20 -12.60
CA GLY A 303 19.68 -6.35 -13.48
C GLY A 303 18.18 -6.64 -13.66
N GLY A 304 17.85 -7.49 -14.63
CA GLY A 304 16.48 -7.90 -14.90
C GLY A 304 15.92 -7.39 -16.24
N SER A 305 15.00 -8.18 -16.82
CA SER A 305 14.40 -7.94 -18.14
C SER A 305 13.04 -7.24 -18.07
N TYR A 306 12.77 -6.50 -17.01
CA TYR A 306 11.54 -5.70 -16.83
C TYR A 306 11.77 -4.24 -17.25
N ALA A 307 10.68 -3.51 -17.49
CA ALA A 307 10.73 -2.09 -17.84
C ALA A 307 11.24 -1.25 -16.66
N LYS A 308 12.02 -0.22 -16.95
CA LYS A 308 12.47 0.81 -15.99
C LYS A 308 12.18 2.18 -16.59
N PRO A 309 10.90 2.61 -16.61
CA PRO A 309 10.54 3.87 -17.27
C PRO A 309 11.14 5.11 -16.59
N TYR A 310 11.54 4.98 -15.33
CA TYR A 310 12.20 6.04 -14.55
C TYR A 310 13.56 5.56 -14.02
N PRO A 311 14.52 6.46 -13.75
CA PRO A 311 15.75 6.10 -13.04
C PRO A 311 15.45 5.52 -11.64
N LEU A 312 16.27 4.55 -11.19
CA LEU A 312 16.18 4.03 -9.82
C LEU A 312 16.83 5.02 -8.84
N THR A 313 16.16 6.14 -8.60
CA THR A 313 16.59 7.26 -7.75
C THR A 313 15.40 7.82 -6.97
N VAL A 314 15.67 8.64 -5.96
CA VAL A 314 14.64 9.34 -5.18
C VAL A 314 13.72 10.18 -6.08
N GLN A 315 14.26 10.89 -7.10
CA GLN A 315 13.44 11.61 -8.07
C GLN A 315 12.62 10.65 -8.94
N GLY A 316 13.25 9.58 -9.45
CA GLY A 316 12.54 8.61 -10.30
C GLY A 316 11.41 7.86 -9.57
N GLN A 317 11.56 7.60 -8.26
CA GLN A 317 10.46 7.10 -7.43
C GLN A 317 9.31 8.11 -7.35
N ALA A 318 9.62 9.38 -7.15
CA ALA A 318 8.60 10.43 -7.11
C ALA A 318 7.92 10.63 -8.47
N ASP A 319 8.68 10.59 -9.58
CA ASP A 319 8.13 10.69 -10.93
C ASP A 319 7.16 9.54 -11.22
N ALA A 320 7.54 8.30 -10.88
CA ALA A 320 6.68 7.13 -11.05
C ALA A 320 5.35 7.26 -10.29
N VAL A 321 5.39 7.70 -9.03
CA VAL A 321 4.18 7.94 -8.22
C VAL A 321 3.36 9.09 -8.80
N ALA A 322 4.00 10.18 -9.17
CA ALA A 322 3.33 11.37 -9.71
C ALA A 322 2.55 11.04 -10.99
N ASP A 323 3.14 10.26 -11.87
CA ASP A 323 2.51 9.91 -13.15
C ASP A 323 1.34 8.93 -12.95
N VAL A 324 1.45 7.93 -12.05
CA VAL A 324 0.32 7.05 -11.71
C VAL A 324 -0.83 7.84 -11.08
N VAL A 325 -0.54 8.74 -10.13
CA VAL A 325 -1.57 9.57 -9.50
C VAL A 325 -2.22 10.52 -10.51
N ARG A 326 -1.42 11.15 -11.38
CA ARG A 326 -1.92 12.03 -12.45
C ARG A 326 -2.86 11.27 -13.39
N THR A 327 -2.43 10.10 -13.86
CA THR A 327 -3.25 9.23 -14.72
C THR A 327 -4.60 8.91 -14.10
N MET A 328 -4.61 8.57 -12.80
CA MET A 328 -5.86 8.28 -12.11
C MET A 328 -6.72 9.54 -11.86
N ALA A 329 -6.11 10.71 -11.66
CA ALA A 329 -6.82 11.93 -11.33
C ALA A 329 -7.32 12.71 -12.56
N GLU A 330 -6.56 12.71 -13.66
CA GLU A 330 -6.82 13.53 -14.85
C GLU A 330 -7.32 12.71 -16.05
N ASP A 331 -6.81 11.47 -16.24
CA ASP A 331 -7.02 10.70 -17.47
C ASP A 331 -8.01 9.53 -17.29
N THR A 332 -8.41 9.23 -16.05
CA THR A 332 -9.24 8.05 -15.75
C THR A 332 -10.64 8.44 -15.29
N THR A 333 -11.67 8.00 -16.02
CA THR A 333 -13.07 8.20 -15.64
C THR A 333 -13.35 7.58 -14.26
N ASN A 334 -13.94 8.37 -13.34
CA ASN A 334 -14.23 7.95 -11.95
C ASN A 334 -13.02 7.40 -11.17
N GLY A 335 -11.81 7.85 -11.51
CA GLY A 335 -10.60 7.53 -10.75
C GLY A 335 -10.64 8.21 -9.38
N ILE A 336 -10.54 7.43 -8.28
CA ILE A 336 -10.69 7.94 -6.92
C ILE A 336 -9.41 7.95 -6.10
N GLY A 337 -8.36 7.27 -6.54
CA GLY A 337 -7.13 7.21 -5.75
C GLY A 337 -6.10 6.18 -6.17
N VAL A 338 -4.98 6.27 -5.47
CA VAL A 338 -3.82 5.39 -5.64
C VAL A 338 -3.30 5.01 -4.27
N PHE A 339 -2.98 3.73 -4.06
CA PHE A 339 -2.26 3.23 -2.90
C PHE A 339 -0.84 2.80 -3.30
N TYR A 340 0.13 3.26 -2.53
CA TYR A 340 1.51 2.79 -2.65
C TYR A 340 1.70 1.56 -1.76
N TRP A 341 2.22 0.48 -2.35
CA TRP A 341 2.36 -0.79 -1.64
C TRP A 341 3.62 -0.79 -0.77
N GLU A 342 3.43 -1.05 0.54
CA GLU A 342 4.47 -1.22 1.56
C GLU A 342 5.54 -0.12 1.59
N GLY A 343 5.11 1.13 1.51
CA GLY A 343 6.01 2.29 1.47
C GLY A 343 6.87 2.53 2.72
N ALA A 344 6.64 1.75 3.79
CA ALA A 344 7.43 1.77 5.02
C ALA A 344 8.22 0.45 5.27
N TRP A 345 8.26 -0.47 4.30
CA TRP A 345 8.97 -1.74 4.47
C TRP A 345 10.46 -1.60 4.17
N ILE A 346 11.23 -1.29 5.19
CA ILE A 346 12.69 -1.19 5.13
C ILE A 346 13.36 -2.42 5.74
N SER A 347 14.69 -2.49 5.66
CA SER A 347 15.48 -3.51 6.34
C SER A 347 15.12 -3.62 7.83
N ALA A 348 15.14 -4.85 8.38
CA ALA A 348 14.96 -5.09 9.81
C ALA A 348 16.09 -4.52 10.70
N GLY A 349 17.06 -3.81 10.11
CA GLY A 349 18.11 -3.07 10.82
C GLY A 349 19.22 -3.93 11.42
N GLY A 350 19.42 -5.17 10.93
CA GLY A 350 20.57 -6.01 11.27
C GLY A 350 21.76 -5.71 10.39
N GLY A 351 22.98 -5.78 10.93
CA GLY A 351 24.23 -5.55 10.20
C GLY A 351 24.69 -6.75 9.35
N SER A 352 23.89 -7.82 9.30
CA SER A 352 24.19 -9.03 8.53
C SER A 352 22.92 -9.82 8.22
N ARG A 353 22.97 -10.67 7.17
CA ARG A 353 21.88 -11.61 6.85
C ARG A 353 21.47 -12.46 8.06
N ALA A 354 22.45 -12.93 8.85
CA ALA A 354 22.18 -13.80 10.00
C ALA A 354 21.43 -13.06 11.12
N GLU A 355 21.68 -11.76 11.31
CA GLU A 355 20.94 -10.94 12.26
C GLU A 355 19.53 -10.64 11.77
N ASN A 356 19.39 -10.26 10.50
CA ASN A 356 18.09 -10.03 9.89
C ASN A 356 17.25 -11.30 9.90
N SER A 357 17.81 -12.46 9.56
CA SER A 357 17.09 -13.76 9.59
C SER A 357 16.50 -14.07 10.96
N ARG A 358 17.24 -13.80 12.05
CA ARG A 358 16.67 -13.97 13.41
C ARG A 358 15.46 -13.05 13.66
N LYS A 359 15.53 -11.79 13.18
CA LYS A 359 14.43 -10.84 13.31
C LYS A 359 13.23 -11.24 12.45
N TRP A 360 13.46 -11.69 11.21
CA TRP A 360 12.38 -12.17 10.35
C TRP A 360 11.62 -13.34 10.99
N GLU A 361 12.34 -14.31 11.54
CA GLU A 361 11.75 -15.46 12.24
C GLU A 361 11.02 -15.05 13.53
N GLN A 362 11.62 -14.16 14.32
CA GLN A 362 11.10 -13.80 15.63
C GLN A 362 9.90 -12.85 15.57
N TYR A 363 9.95 -11.87 14.66
CA TYR A 363 8.95 -10.78 14.61
C TYR A 363 8.07 -10.82 13.37
N GLY A 364 8.38 -11.69 12.41
CA GLY A 364 7.65 -11.74 11.14
C GLY A 364 7.94 -10.55 10.22
N SER A 365 9.09 -9.87 10.38
CA SER A 365 9.44 -8.64 9.65
C SER A 365 10.00 -8.87 8.24
N GLY A 366 10.21 -10.13 7.82
CA GLY A 366 10.48 -10.53 6.45
C GLY A 366 9.19 -10.90 5.72
N TRP A 367 9.27 -11.22 4.42
CA TRP A 367 8.10 -11.62 3.65
C TRP A 367 7.49 -12.94 4.13
N ALA A 368 8.34 -13.85 4.63
CA ALA A 368 7.94 -15.12 5.22
C ALA A 368 8.95 -15.55 6.29
N SER A 369 8.48 -16.25 7.32
CA SER A 369 9.29 -17.04 8.23
C SER A 369 9.34 -18.50 7.80
N SER A 370 10.27 -19.31 8.35
CA SER A 370 10.32 -20.75 8.11
C SER A 370 9.05 -21.48 8.56
N TYR A 371 8.28 -20.89 9.48
CA TYR A 371 7.04 -21.47 10.04
C TYR A 371 5.89 -21.45 9.04
N ALA A 372 5.95 -20.59 8.02
CA ALA A 372 4.99 -20.55 6.94
C ALA A 372 4.91 -21.86 6.14
N ALA A 373 5.96 -22.70 6.20
CA ALA A 373 5.97 -24.03 5.60
C ALA A 373 4.81 -24.93 6.07
N SER A 374 4.24 -24.67 7.23
CA SER A 374 3.08 -25.43 7.74
C SER A 374 1.79 -25.15 6.97
N TYR A 375 1.70 -24.02 6.27
CA TYR A 375 0.56 -23.62 5.46
C TYR A 375 0.91 -23.58 3.96
N ASP A 376 2.06 -23.03 3.62
CA ASP A 376 2.55 -22.83 2.26
C ASP A 376 3.94 -23.50 2.06
N PRO A 377 3.98 -24.84 1.96
CA PRO A 377 5.23 -25.58 1.89
C PRO A 377 5.98 -25.42 0.56
N GLU A 378 5.27 -25.08 -0.53
CA GLU A 378 5.85 -25.07 -1.87
C GLU A 378 6.53 -23.75 -2.23
N ASP A 379 6.08 -22.63 -1.65
CA ASP A 379 6.64 -21.31 -1.88
C ASP A 379 7.33 -20.78 -0.60
N ALA A 380 6.56 -20.28 0.37
CA ALA A 380 7.13 -19.72 1.60
C ALA A 380 7.99 -20.70 2.38
N GLY A 381 7.62 -21.99 2.40
CA GLY A 381 8.42 -23.03 3.03
C GLY A 381 9.79 -23.27 2.40
N LYS A 382 9.98 -22.85 1.14
CA LYS A 382 11.26 -22.99 0.40
C LYS A 382 12.06 -21.70 0.34
N TYR A 383 11.36 -20.56 0.22
CA TYR A 383 11.96 -19.28 -0.16
C TYR A 383 11.79 -18.18 0.92
N TYR A 384 11.44 -18.57 2.17
CA TYR A 384 11.28 -17.62 3.27
C TYR A 384 12.51 -16.72 3.48
N GLY A 385 12.30 -15.54 4.03
CA GLY A 385 13.36 -14.57 4.25
C GLY A 385 12.89 -13.14 4.42
N GLY A 386 13.73 -12.20 3.99
CA GLY A 386 13.58 -10.77 4.17
C GLY A 386 12.63 -10.08 3.23
N SER A 387 12.84 -8.78 3.07
CA SER A 387 12.06 -7.96 2.14
C SER A 387 12.67 -7.99 0.75
N ALA A 388 11.90 -8.42 -0.24
CA ALA A 388 12.31 -8.30 -1.65
C ALA A 388 12.02 -6.90 -2.24
N VAL A 389 11.64 -5.92 -1.40
CA VAL A 389 11.17 -4.59 -1.80
C VAL A 389 11.67 -3.46 -0.89
N ASP A 390 12.66 -3.70 -0.05
CA ASP A 390 13.19 -2.71 0.89
C ASP A 390 13.71 -1.45 0.19
N ASN A 391 14.14 -1.58 -1.06
CA ASN A 391 14.57 -0.48 -1.92
C ASN A 391 13.41 0.30 -2.59
N GLN A 392 12.17 -0.03 -2.29
CA GLN A 392 10.97 0.66 -2.78
C GLN A 392 10.27 1.48 -1.69
N ALA A 393 10.77 1.45 -0.45
CA ALA A 393 10.24 2.25 0.65
C ALA A 393 10.48 3.76 0.46
N PHE A 394 9.72 4.59 1.19
CA PHE A 394 9.95 6.05 1.30
C PHE A 394 10.83 6.42 2.48
N PHE A 395 11.52 5.45 3.02
CA PHE A 395 12.49 5.61 4.09
C PHE A 395 13.75 4.84 3.71
N ASP A 396 14.90 5.38 4.05
CA ASP A 396 16.17 4.67 3.88
C ASP A 396 16.31 3.51 4.89
N SER A 397 17.35 2.72 4.75
CA SER A 397 17.60 1.56 5.63
C SER A 397 17.79 1.91 7.11
N THR A 398 17.98 3.19 7.43
CA THR A 398 18.07 3.70 8.81
C THR A 398 16.74 4.19 9.36
N GLY A 399 15.69 4.17 8.53
CA GLY A 399 14.34 4.64 8.86
C GLY A 399 14.12 6.14 8.65
N ARG A 400 15.06 6.87 8.04
CA ARG A 400 14.90 8.29 7.75
C ARG A 400 14.08 8.49 6.48
N ALA A 401 13.09 9.40 6.54
CA ALA A 401 12.25 9.74 5.40
C ALA A 401 13.07 10.27 4.22
N LEU A 402 12.81 9.70 3.03
CA LEU A 402 13.38 10.15 1.76
C LEU A 402 12.59 11.33 1.21
N GLU A 403 13.28 12.24 0.49
CA GLU A 403 12.63 13.40 -0.12
C GLU A 403 11.45 13.00 -1.04
N SER A 404 11.49 11.83 -1.67
CA SER A 404 10.40 11.30 -2.49
C SER A 404 9.06 11.17 -1.76
N LEU A 405 9.06 10.99 -0.42
CA LEU A 405 7.81 10.96 0.35
C LEU A 405 6.99 12.25 0.22
N LYS A 406 7.64 13.37 -0.02
CA LYS A 406 6.97 14.67 -0.23
C LYS A 406 6.07 14.70 -1.48
N VAL A 407 6.21 13.72 -2.40
CA VAL A 407 5.42 13.66 -3.63
C VAL A 407 3.93 13.78 -3.34
N PHE A 408 3.41 13.08 -2.33
CA PHE A 408 1.99 13.07 -2.02
C PHE A 408 1.43 14.45 -1.62
N SER A 409 2.18 15.25 -0.88
CA SER A 409 1.78 16.63 -0.58
C SER A 409 2.00 17.56 -1.76
N LEU A 410 3.12 17.39 -2.50
CA LEU A 410 3.50 18.24 -3.63
C LEU A 410 2.56 18.08 -4.83
N LEU A 411 1.94 16.91 -5.01
CA LEU A 411 0.93 16.72 -6.05
C LEU A 411 -0.27 17.70 -5.91
N ARG A 412 -0.55 18.19 -4.70
CA ARG A 412 -1.56 19.22 -4.46
C ARG A 412 -1.03 20.65 -4.52
N THR A 413 0.23 20.88 -4.18
CA THR A 413 0.80 22.22 -4.04
C THR A 413 1.79 22.59 -5.15
N GLY A 414 2.46 21.62 -5.75
CA GLY A 414 3.54 21.79 -6.70
C GLY A 414 4.87 22.15 -6.03
N THR A 415 5.97 21.92 -6.75
CA THR A 415 7.28 22.55 -6.46
C THR A 415 7.35 23.84 -7.26
N HIS A 416 7.78 24.93 -6.65
CA HIS A 416 7.94 26.25 -7.26
C HIS A 416 9.40 26.54 -7.55
#